data_a697f832e10fda5d09e01cbf5ed41357
#
_entry.id   a697f832e10fda5d09e01cbf5ed41357
#
_cell.length_a   1.000
_cell.length_b   1.000
_cell.length_c   1.000
_cell.angle_alpha   90.00
_cell.angle_beta   90.00
_cell.angle_gamma   90.00
#
_symmetry.space_group_name_H-M   'P 1'
#
loop_
_entity.id
_entity.type
_entity.pdbx_description
1 polymer ?
#
loop_
_entity_poly.entity_id
_entity_poly.type
_entity_poly.pdbx_seq_one_letter_code
_entity_poly.pdbx_strand_id
1 'polypeptide(L)'
;CRHIYWKMLTGALKNRKYVLGGVIVAFIICVVIIPFMRSEFIPESDQQSILLKVTLPVGTAIEETDRIISQTEKLFLQQPEVLVVSVQAGSSAEQNRMGGGGRMSLSGQHEGLIIVRLVPKEERKYSDKEILERVRKSLPALTNVKFEQINMASSAITGAAAPVEIKIFGQDFDLLKQLADSVVNKIKDVEGLRDVTHIMTEGNPEHQFMLDRERASRLGLSIGQISDIVLTATQGKVVNRYRDGKDEIDIRLIIAEEYRESLDEIKTLPLSSTTGKTVYLSQVSDWQRGIGPLKITRENQLREVSVTANIIGRDLGSVIGDIKKRLAGFDEQLPEGYFIEYGGDYEEMVDTFKILIAALAVAILLIYMVMAAQFEHFLHPFIVMFTLPLALIGVVLSLLI
;
A
#
# COMPACT_ATOMS: atom_id res chain seq x y z
N CYS A 1 22.65 52.67 -0.34
CA CYS A 1 22.74 51.41 -1.12
C CYS A 1 23.76 51.49 -2.26
N ARG A 2 23.73 52.51 -3.17
CA ARG A 2 24.62 52.62 -4.35
C ARG A 2 26.12 52.66 -4.02
N HIS A 3 26.52 53.33 -2.91
CA HIS A 3 27.92 53.44 -2.50
C HIS A 3 28.49 52.13 -1.92
N ILE A 4 27.65 51.33 -1.20
CA ILE A 4 28.00 50.02 -0.66
C ILE A 4 28.20 49.03 -1.81
N TYR A 5 27.27 49.02 -2.78
CA TYR A 5 27.36 48.17 -3.96
C TYR A 5 28.64 48.44 -4.77
N TRP A 6 29.00 49.71 -5.01
CA TRP A 6 30.23 50.10 -5.72
C TRP A 6 31.50 49.63 -4.99
N LYS A 7 31.56 49.75 -3.66
CA LYS A 7 32.70 49.26 -2.87
C LYS A 7 32.81 47.72 -2.92
N MET A 8 31.70 46.99 -2.82
CA MET A 8 31.70 45.54 -2.92
C MET A 8 32.12 45.09 -4.33
N LEU A 9 31.59 45.70 -5.37
CA LEU A 9 31.91 45.39 -6.75
C LEU A 9 33.39 45.61 -7.08
N THR A 10 33.93 46.76 -6.72
CA THR A 10 35.36 47.07 -6.94
C THR A 10 36.28 46.16 -6.12
N GLY A 11 35.90 45.80 -4.90
CA GLY A 11 36.60 44.83 -4.07
C GLY A 11 36.63 43.44 -4.68
N ALA A 12 35.48 42.98 -5.19
CA ALA A 12 35.34 41.68 -5.85
C ALA A 12 36.16 41.59 -7.14
N LEU A 13 36.12 42.65 -7.97
CA LEU A 13 36.90 42.69 -9.20
C LEU A 13 38.42 42.76 -8.96
N LYS A 14 38.85 43.43 -7.89
CA LYS A 14 40.28 43.51 -7.50
C LYS A 14 40.79 42.14 -7.02
N ASN A 15 39.96 41.38 -6.30
CA ASN A 15 40.31 40.11 -5.70
C ASN A 15 39.60 38.91 -6.40
N ARG A 16 39.44 38.97 -7.71
CA ARG A 16 38.66 38.01 -8.52
C ARG A 16 38.96 36.52 -8.26
N LYS A 17 40.27 36.20 -8.02
CA LYS A 17 40.68 34.80 -7.74
C LYS A 17 40.13 34.27 -6.41
N TYR A 18 40.13 35.11 -5.37
CA TYR A 18 39.60 34.73 -4.04
C TYR A 18 38.08 34.65 -4.04
N VAL A 19 37.40 35.54 -4.77
CA VAL A 19 35.95 35.50 -4.93
C VAL A 19 35.53 34.24 -5.67
N LEU A 20 36.19 33.92 -6.80
CA LEU A 20 35.91 32.71 -7.58
C LEU A 20 36.19 31.43 -6.74
N GLY A 21 37.34 31.41 -6.03
CA GLY A 21 37.69 30.31 -5.14
C GLY A 21 36.66 30.12 -4.01
N GLY A 22 36.19 31.20 -3.40
CA GLY A 22 35.16 31.16 -2.36
C GLY A 22 33.82 30.62 -2.87
N VAL A 23 33.41 31.00 -4.07
CA VAL A 23 32.18 30.49 -4.71
C VAL A 23 32.31 29.00 -5.02
N ILE A 24 33.44 28.55 -5.57
CA ILE A 24 33.67 27.13 -5.86
C ILE A 24 33.65 26.32 -4.57
N VAL A 25 34.31 26.79 -3.51
CA VAL A 25 34.31 26.11 -2.21
C VAL A 25 32.90 26.07 -1.64
N ALA A 26 32.15 27.17 -1.67
CA ALA A 26 30.75 27.19 -1.20
C ALA A 26 29.87 26.22 -2.01
N PHE A 27 30.04 26.16 -3.33
CA PHE A 27 29.32 25.22 -4.19
C PHE A 27 29.64 23.77 -3.84
N ILE A 28 30.93 23.42 -3.65
CA ILE A 28 31.35 22.08 -3.26
C ILE A 28 30.72 21.71 -1.90
N ILE A 29 30.75 22.63 -0.93
CA ILE A 29 30.14 22.42 0.40
C ILE A 29 28.64 22.14 0.23
N CYS A 30 27.92 22.92 -0.57
CA CYS A 30 26.51 22.72 -0.84
C CYS A 30 26.24 21.34 -1.46
N VAL A 31 27.02 20.92 -2.45
CA VAL A 31 26.88 19.61 -3.10
C VAL A 31 27.12 18.45 -2.11
N VAL A 32 28.08 18.63 -1.19
CA VAL A 32 28.36 17.64 -0.14
C VAL A 32 27.24 17.58 0.90
N ILE A 33 26.55 18.68 1.17
CA ILE A 33 25.45 18.75 2.16
C ILE A 33 24.15 18.14 1.61
N ILE A 34 23.87 18.26 0.30
CA ILE A 34 22.62 17.75 -0.31
C ILE A 34 22.26 16.31 0.10
N PRO A 35 23.19 15.33 0.07
CA PRO A 35 22.89 13.94 0.49
C PRO A 35 22.52 13.77 1.97
N PHE A 36 22.85 14.74 2.82
CA PHE A 36 22.53 14.73 4.24
C PHE A 36 21.22 15.44 4.57
N MET A 37 20.58 16.07 3.57
CA MET A 37 19.27 16.69 3.74
C MET A 37 18.19 15.60 3.71
N ARG A 38 17.20 15.73 4.61
CA ARG A 38 16.05 14.83 4.62
C ARG A 38 15.29 14.98 3.30
N SER A 39 15.03 13.84 2.65
CA SER A 39 14.32 13.77 1.39
C SER A 39 12.99 13.06 1.61
N GLU A 40 11.90 13.80 1.56
CA GLU A 40 10.53 13.26 1.58
C GLU A 40 9.90 13.54 0.21
N PHE A 41 9.26 12.52 -0.38
CA PHE A 41 8.60 12.67 -1.67
C PHE A 41 7.32 13.50 -1.54
N ILE A 42 6.50 13.15 -0.55
CA ILE A 42 5.30 13.90 -0.18
C ILE A 42 5.43 14.21 1.31
N PRO A 43 5.55 15.49 1.69
CA PRO A 43 5.55 15.84 3.10
C PRO A 43 4.24 15.36 3.73
N GLU A 44 4.35 14.66 4.83
CA GLU A 44 3.18 14.18 5.56
C GLU A 44 2.39 15.37 6.11
N SER A 45 1.37 15.77 5.35
CA SER A 45 0.42 16.77 5.80
C SER A 45 -0.63 16.13 6.69
N ASP A 46 -0.99 16.82 7.76
CA ASP A 46 -2.14 16.47 8.59
C ASP A 46 -3.43 16.52 7.76
N GLN A 47 -4.04 15.37 7.51
CA GLN A 47 -5.19 15.22 6.61
C GLN A 47 -6.54 15.45 7.30
N GLN A 48 -6.55 15.81 8.59
CA GLN A 48 -7.77 15.91 9.40
C GLN A 48 -8.59 14.61 9.41
N SER A 49 -7.97 13.52 9.02
CA SER A 49 -8.60 12.19 8.98
C SER A 49 -7.57 11.10 9.26
N ILE A 50 -8.00 10.09 10.00
CA ILE A 50 -7.21 8.89 10.23
C ILE A 50 -7.96 7.73 9.56
N LEU A 51 -7.26 7.01 8.69
CA LEU A 51 -7.76 5.80 8.08
C LEU A 51 -6.99 4.63 8.65
N LEU A 52 -7.68 3.75 9.36
CA LEU A 52 -7.09 2.62 10.05
C LEU A 52 -7.71 1.32 9.54
N LYS A 53 -6.90 0.47 8.95
CA LYS A 53 -7.27 -0.90 8.62
C LYS A 53 -6.96 -1.80 9.81
N VAL A 54 -7.93 -2.61 10.19
CA VAL A 54 -7.79 -3.60 11.25
C VAL A 54 -7.85 -4.97 10.58
N THR A 55 -6.83 -5.80 10.78
CA THR A 55 -6.73 -7.14 10.21
C THR A 55 -6.58 -8.15 11.35
N LEU A 56 -7.54 -9.06 11.46
CA LEU A 56 -7.52 -10.19 12.37
C LEU A 56 -6.99 -11.44 11.67
N PRO A 57 -6.68 -12.52 12.41
CA PRO A 57 -6.31 -13.79 11.80
C PRO A 57 -7.37 -14.27 10.81
N VAL A 58 -6.92 -14.80 9.70
CA VAL A 58 -7.80 -15.32 8.66
C VAL A 58 -8.68 -16.44 9.22
N GLY A 59 -9.99 -16.39 8.90
CA GLY A 59 -10.98 -17.32 9.47
C GLY A 59 -11.67 -16.81 10.73
N THR A 60 -11.32 -15.59 11.21
CA THR A 60 -12.06 -14.95 12.29
C THR A 60 -13.49 -14.64 11.85
N ALA A 61 -14.46 -14.95 12.70
CA ALA A 61 -15.87 -14.67 12.46
C ALA A 61 -16.13 -13.16 12.48
N ILE A 62 -17.15 -12.70 11.74
CA ILE A 62 -17.47 -11.27 11.59
C ILE A 62 -17.84 -10.62 12.93
N GLU A 63 -18.47 -11.38 13.83
CA GLU A 63 -18.88 -10.92 15.16
C GLU A 63 -17.66 -10.54 16.01
N GLU A 64 -16.57 -11.29 15.90
CA GLU A 64 -15.35 -10.99 16.62
C GLU A 64 -14.63 -9.78 15.99
N THR A 65 -14.66 -9.69 14.67
CA THR A 65 -14.14 -8.51 13.94
C THR A 65 -14.91 -7.26 14.35
N ASP A 66 -16.24 -7.32 14.37
CA ASP A 66 -17.10 -6.21 14.78
C ASP A 66 -16.84 -5.82 16.25
N ARG A 67 -16.65 -6.81 17.14
CA ARG A 67 -16.33 -6.56 18.55
C ARG A 67 -15.04 -5.75 18.71
N ILE A 68 -13.99 -6.13 17.99
CA ILE A 68 -12.69 -5.44 18.04
C ILE A 68 -12.79 -4.02 17.45
N ILE A 69 -13.47 -3.88 16.32
CA ILE A 69 -13.68 -2.58 15.68
C ILE A 69 -14.49 -1.65 16.59
N SER A 70 -15.58 -2.15 17.18
CA SER A 70 -16.41 -1.38 18.11
C SER A 70 -15.65 -0.96 19.38
N GLN A 71 -14.72 -1.77 19.87
CA GLN A 71 -13.83 -1.38 20.96
C GLN A 71 -12.90 -0.25 20.54
N THR A 72 -12.31 -0.35 19.35
CA THR A 72 -11.40 0.67 18.80
C THR A 72 -12.15 1.98 18.51
N GLU A 73 -13.37 1.91 17.98
CA GLU A 73 -14.26 3.06 17.77
C GLU A 73 -14.50 3.82 19.08
N LYS A 74 -14.86 3.11 20.16
CA LYS A 74 -15.08 3.73 21.48
C LYS A 74 -13.86 4.48 21.99
N LEU A 75 -12.65 3.97 21.75
CA LEU A 75 -11.41 4.65 22.13
C LEU A 75 -11.17 5.94 21.32
N PHE A 76 -11.51 5.94 20.03
CA PHE A 76 -11.47 7.15 19.22
C PHE A 76 -12.52 8.17 19.67
N LEU A 77 -13.74 7.76 19.94
CA LEU A 77 -14.82 8.65 20.41
C LEU A 77 -14.54 9.28 21.78
N GLN A 78 -13.64 8.72 22.57
CA GLN A 78 -13.16 9.33 23.83
C GLN A 78 -12.17 10.46 23.61
N GLN A 79 -11.65 10.65 22.40
CA GLN A 79 -10.71 11.75 22.11
C GLN A 79 -11.50 13.01 21.77
N PRO A 80 -11.22 14.15 22.43
CA PRO A 80 -11.95 15.40 22.21
C PRO A 80 -11.76 15.98 20.79
N GLU A 81 -10.72 15.58 20.10
CA GLU A 81 -10.38 16.04 18.76
C GLU A 81 -11.15 15.27 17.65
N VAL A 82 -11.92 14.25 17.99
CA VAL A 82 -12.66 13.41 17.04
C VAL A 82 -14.07 13.97 16.82
N LEU A 83 -14.41 14.22 15.55
CA LEU A 83 -15.74 14.68 15.13
C LEU A 83 -16.68 13.51 14.82
N VAL A 84 -16.20 12.57 13.99
CA VAL A 84 -17.01 11.45 13.49
C VAL A 84 -16.11 10.23 13.34
N VAL A 85 -16.62 9.08 13.70
CA VAL A 85 -16.02 7.79 13.41
C VAL A 85 -16.99 7.01 12.53
N SER A 86 -16.50 6.50 11.41
CA SER A 86 -17.22 5.60 10.52
C SER A 86 -16.48 4.26 10.49
N VAL A 87 -17.21 3.19 10.73
CA VAL A 87 -16.63 1.85 10.81
C VAL A 87 -17.30 0.91 9.81
N GLN A 88 -16.48 0.01 9.26
CA GLN A 88 -16.92 -1.08 8.41
C GLN A 88 -16.26 -2.37 8.89
N ALA A 89 -17.06 -3.38 9.28
CA ALA A 89 -16.59 -4.69 9.61
C ALA A 89 -16.85 -5.66 8.45
N GLY A 90 -15.80 -6.31 7.98
CA GLY A 90 -15.88 -7.28 6.91
C GLY A 90 -16.28 -6.72 5.54
N SER A 91 -16.22 -7.57 4.53
CA SER A 91 -16.80 -7.32 3.21
C SER A 91 -17.41 -8.60 2.65
N SER A 92 -18.48 -8.47 1.86
CA SER A 92 -19.06 -9.60 1.13
C SER A 92 -18.27 -9.84 -0.16
N ALA A 93 -18.28 -11.11 -0.62
CA ALA A 93 -17.67 -11.49 -1.90
C ALA A 93 -18.27 -10.72 -3.10
N GLU A 94 -19.49 -10.24 -2.97
CA GLU A 94 -20.23 -9.50 -3.98
C GLU A 94 -19.76 -8.03 -4.06
N GLN A 95 -19.51 -7.39 -2.92
CA GLN A 95 -18.89 -6.06 -2.85
C GLN A 95 -17.50 -6.03 -3.49
N ASN A 96 -16.72 -7.08 -3.32
CA ASN A 96 -15.40 -7.22 -3.92
C ASN A 96 -15.45 -7.41 -5.45
N ARG A 97 -16.53 -7.98 -5.99
CA ARG A 97 -16.74 -8.14 -7.44
C ARG A 97 -17.19 -6.86 -8.14
N MET A 98 -17.88 -5.96 -7.46
CA MET A 98 -18.43 -4.72 -8.04
C MET A 98 -17.42 -3.58 -8.19
N GLY A 99 -16.13 -3.83 -8.10
CA GLY A 99 -15.10 -2.89 -8.51
C GLY A 99 -14.33 -2.19 -7.40
N GLY A 100 -14.31 -2.76 -6.22
CA GLY A 100 -13.51 -2.24 -5.10
C GLY A 100 -12.07 -2.75 -5.04
N GLY A 101 -11.35 -2.81 -6.16
CA GLY A 101 -9.95 -3.28 -6.18
C GLY A 101 -8.93 -2.32 -5.57
N GLY A 102 -9.39 -1.23 -4.93
CA GLY A 102 -8.53 -0.25 -4.26
C GLY A 102 -8.11 -0.69 -2.86
N ARG A 103 -7.19 0.04 -2.27
CA ARG A 103 -6.66 -0.17 -0.90
C ARG A 103 -7.70 -0.12 0.21
N MET A 104 -8.84 0.51 -0.03
CA MET A 104 -9.97 0.57 0.89
C MET A 104 -10.87 -0.66 0.81
N SER A 105 -10.59 -1.60 -0.10
CA SER A 105 -11.34 -2.85 -0.23
C SER A 105 -10.90 -3.82 0.85
N LEU A 106 -11.87 -4.32 1.61
CA LEU A 106 -11.66 -5.38 2.58
C LEU A 106 -11.67 -6.73 1.88
N SER A 107 -10.72 -7.61 2.23
CA SER A 107 -10.56 -8.90 1.57
C SER A 107 -11.49 -9.99 2.12
N GLY A 108 -12.14 -9.75 3.28
CA GLY A 108 -12.99 -10.74 3.91
C GLY A 108 -13.63 -10.30 5.23
N GLN A 109 -14.19 -11.26 5.95
CA GLN A 109 -14.84 -11.02 7.24
C GLN A 109 -13.87 -10.68 8.37
N HIS A 110 -12.60 -11.06 8.24
CA HIS A 110 -11.53 -10.84 9.23
C HIS A 110 -10.87 -9.47 9.13
N GLU A 111 -11.30 -8.63 8.22
CA GLU A 111 -10.79 -7.27 8.06
C GLU A 111 -11.84 -6.23 8.39
N GLY A 112 -11.40 -5.08 8.87
CA GLY A 112 -12.24 -3.91 9.10
C GLY A 112 -11.56 -2.61 8.77
N LEU A 113 -12.36 -1.58 8.54
CA LEU A 113 -11.92 -0.25 8.22
C LEU A 113 -12.53 0.74 9.19
N ILE A 114 -11.71 1.61 9.77
CA ILE A 114 -12.12 2.68 10.66
C ILE A 114 -11.67 4.00 10.02
N ILE A 115 -12.62 4.87 9.75
CA ILE A 115 -12.39 6.21 9.21
C ILE A 115 -12.74 7.21 10.30
N VAL A 116 -11.75 7.93 10.80
CA VAL A 116 -11.93 8.94 11.82
C VAL A 116 -11.76 10.31 11.19
N ARG A 117 -12.72 11.18 11.34
CA ARG A 117 -12.61 12.59 10.97
C ARG A 117 -12.31 13.42 12.21
N LEU A 118 -11.28 14.25 12.13
CA LEU A 118 -10.81 15.11 13.19
C LEU A 118 -11.32 16.57 13.01
N VAL A 119 -11.36 17.32 14.08
CA VAL A 119 -11.54 18.78 14.01
C VAL A 119 -10.41 19.42 13.22
N PRO A 120 -10.62 20.60 12.60
CA PRO A 120 -9.58 21.31 11.86
C PRO A 120 -8.31 21.48 12.69
N LYS A 121 -7.14 21.49 12.01
CA LYS A 121 -5.83 21.56 12.66
C LYS A 121 -5.68 22.80 13.58
N GLU A 122 -6.33 23.89 13.20
CA GLU A 122 -6.32 25.16 13.93
C GLU A 122 -7.04 25.08 15.27
N GLU A 123 -7.98 24.13 15.42
CA GLU A 123 -8.81 23.95 16.61
C GLU A 123 -8.30 22.84 17.53
N ARG A 124 -7.22 22.14 17.17
CA ARG A 124 -6.66 21.03 17.95
C ARG A 124 -5.19 21.22 18.28
N LYS A 125 -4.79 20.67 19.42
CA LYS A 125 -3.41 20.75 19.92
C LYS A 125 -2.50 19.65 19.35
N TYR A 126 -3.08 18.49 19.05
CA TYR A 126 -2.34 17.29 18.66
C TYR A 126 -2.56 16.98 17.19
N SER A 127 -1.51 16.47 16.52
CA SER A 127 -1.58 16.00 15.14
C SER A 127 -2.38 14.69 15.02
N ASP A 128 -2.81 14.36 13.82
CA ASP A 128 -3.47 13.08 13.50
C ASP A 128 -2.65 11.87 13.97
N LYS A 129 -1.32 11.92 13.79
CA LYS A 129 -0.38 10.88 14.24
C LYS A 129 -0.30 10.75 15.76
N GLU A 130 -0.24 11.87 16.47
CA GLU A 130 -0.19 11.88 17.93
C GLU A 130 -1.48 11.32 18.54
N ILE A 131 -2.63 11.64 17.93
CA ILE A 131 -3.93 11.10 18.33
C ILE A 131 -3.95 9.59 18.09
N LEU A 132 -3.52 9.13 16.91
CA LEU A 132 -3.46 7.71 16.60
C LEU A 132 -2.53 6.94 17.56
N GLU A 133 -1.35 7.47 17.85
CA GLU A 133 -0.41 6.84 18.80
C GLU A 133 -0.96 6.81 20.23
N ARG A 134 -1.75 7.80 20.63
CA ARG A 134 -2.44 7.81 21.92
C ARG A 134 -3.48 6.70 21.98
N VAL A 135 -4.29 6.54 20.93
CA VAL A 135 -5.29 5.47 20.84
C VAL A 135 -4.60 4.11 20.79
N ARG A 136 -3.53 3.94 20.00
CA ARG A 136 -2.75 2.69 19.93
C ARG A 136 -2.22 2.25 21.29
N LYS A 137 -1.73 3.18 22.11
CA LYS A 137 -1.26 2.88 23.47
C LYS A 137 -2.39 2.44 24.42
N SER A 138 -3.62 2.85 24.13
CA SER A 138 -4.81 2.49 24.91
C SER A 138 -5.49 1.21 24.40
N LEU A 139 -5.10 0.73 23.21
CA LEU A 139 -5.59 -0.55 22.69
C LEU A 139 -5.05 -1.68 23.56
N PRO A 140 -5.90 -2.65 23.93
CA PRO A 140 -5.43 -3.86 24.61
C PRO A 140 -4.42 -4.59 23.69
N ALA A 141 -3.40 -5.20 24.30
CA ALA A 141 -2.46 -6.03 23.56
C ALA A 141 -3.19 -7.29 23.03
N LEU A 142 -3.86 -7.13 21.89
CA LEU A 142 -4.56 -8.23 21.24
C LEU A 142 -3.55 -9.05 20.44
N THR A 143 -3.42 -10.31 20.81
CA THR A 143 -2.54 -11.24 20.10
C THR A 143 -3.07 -11.43 18.67
N ASN A 144 -2.21 -11.21 17.67
CA ASN A 144 -2.49 -11.39 16.26
C ASN A 144 -3.49 -10.42 15.60
N VAL A 145 -3.77 -9.25 16.19
CA VAL A 145 -4.52 -8.17 15.53
C VAL A 145 -3.53 -7.14 15.01
N LYS A 146 -3.63 -6.83 13.71
CA LYS A 146 -2.80 -5.82 13.06
C LYS A 146 -3.60 -4.55 12.84
N PHE A 147 -3.03 -3.40 13.21
CA PHE A 147 -3.59 -2.08 12.99
C PHE A 147 -2.69 -1.31 12.04
N GLU A 148 -3.12 -1.14 10.79
CA GLU A 148 -2.36 -0.50 9.72
C GLU A 148 -2.98 0.86 9.40
N GLN A 149 -2.19 1.93 9.49
CA GLN A 149 -2.61 3.24 9.02
C GLN A 149 -2.45 3.33 7.50
N ILE A 150 -3.52 3.72 6.81
CA ILE A 150 -3.49 3.99 5.37
C ILE A 150 -3.33 5.49 5.16
N ASN A 151 -2.28 5.91 4.47
CA ASN A 151 -2.09 7.30 4.05
C ASN A 151 -2.81 7.54 2.72
N MET A 152 -3.97 8.21 2.77
CA MET A 152 -4.77 8.47 1.57
C MET A 152 -4.07 9.40 0.57
N ALA A 153 -3.32 10.41 1.05
CA ALA A 153 -2.67 11.36 0.15
C ALA A 153 -1.57 10.68 -0.67
N SER A 154 -0.69 9.92 -0.02
CA SER A 154 0.34 9.15 -0.71
C SER A 154 -0.30 8.15 -1.66
N SER A 155 -1.24 7.34 -1.18
CA SER A 155 -1.91 6.31 -1.99
C SER A 155 -2.67 6.84 -3.19
N ALA A 156 -3.28 8.03 -3.09
CA ALA A 156 -4.02 8.65 -4.20
C ALA A 156 -3.08 9.21 -5.29
N ILE A 157 -1.87 9.64 -4.90
CA ILE A 157 -0.89 10.23 -5.83
C ILE A 157 -0.01 9.15 -6.44
N THR A 158 0.51 8.22 -5.63
CA THR A 158 1.48 7.22 -6.07
C THR A 158 0.84 5.90 -6.49
N GLY A 159 -0.39 5.63 -6.06
CA GLY A 159 -1.01 4.31 -6.23
C GLY A 159 -0.32 3.20 -5.42
N ALA A 160 0.77 3.52 -4.74
CA ALA A 160 1.59 2.55 -4.02
C ALA A 160 0.88 1.97 -2.78
N ALA A 161 1.17 0.72 -2.46
CA ALA A 161 0.58 0.01 -1.33
C ALA A 161 1.12 0.50 0.02
N ALA A 162 2.37 0.89 0.10
CA ALA A 162 3.02 1.41 1.28
C ALA A 162 4.20 2.31 0.85
N PRO A 163 4.71 3.17 1.75
CA PRO A 163 5.88 3.98 1.45
C PRO A 163 7.09 3.15 1.01
N VAL A 164 7.29 2.00 1.67
CA VAL A 164 8.30 1.00 1.31
C VAL A 164 7.61 -0.23 0.77
N GLU A 165 7.92 -0.60 -0.45
CA GLU A 165 7.48 -1.83 -1.09
C GLU A 165 8.69 -2.53 -1.72
N ILE A 166 8.87 -3.82 -1.44
CA ILE A 166 9.90 -4.65 -2.03
C ILE A 166 9.19 -5.76 -2.77
N LYS A 167 9.21 -5.70 -4.09
CA LYS A 167 8.58 -6.66 -4.99
C LYS A 167 9.55 -7.78 -5.28
N ILE A 168 9.15 -9.01 -5.05
CA ILE A 168 9.93 -10.22 -5.33
C ILE A 168 9.22 -10.95 -6.45
N PHE A 169 9.89 -11.11 -7.58
CA PHE A 169 9.35 -11.77 -8.78
C PHE A 169 9.86 -13.20 -8.88
N GLY A 170 8.99 -14.10 -9.38
CA GLY A 170 9.35 -15.50 -9.59
C GLY A 170 8.18 -16.36 -10.05
N GLN A 171 8.43 -17.65 -10.27
CA GLN A 171 7.41 -18.57 -10.81
C GLN A 171 6.76 -19.45 -9.75
N ASP A 172 7.51 -19.89 -8.76
CA ASP A 172 7.04 -20.82 -7.73
C ASP A 172 6.57 -20.07 -6.48
N PHE A 173 5.37 -20.40 -5.99
CA PHE A 173 4.77 -19.71 -4.84
C PHE A 173 5.45 -20.03 -3.52
N ASP A 174 5.84 -21.30 -3.32
CA ASP A 174 6.43 -21.71 -2.06
C ASP A 174 7.80 -21.06 -1.87
N LEU A 175 8.55 -20.97 -2.98
CA LEU A 175 9.83 -20.29 -2.98
C LEU A 175 9.67 -18.78 -2.82
N LEU A 176 8.70 -18.15 -3.51
CA LEU A 176 8.39 -16.73 -3.32
C LEU A 176 8.05 -16.40 -1.87
N LYS A 177 7.28 -17.28 -1.21
CA LYS A 177 6.96 -17.13 0.22
C LYS A 177 8.20 -17.20 1.09
N GLN A 178 9.07 -18.20 0.87
CA GLN A 178 10.32 -18.34 1.63
C GLN A 178 11.25 -17.13 1.45
N LEU A 179 11.34 -16.62 0.23
CA LEU A 179 12.13 -15.42 -0.07
C LEU A 179 11.52 -14.18 0.62
N ALA A 180 10.20 -14.02 0.58
CA ALA A 180 9.51 -12.92 1.26
C ALA A 180 9.70 -12.99 2.80
N ASP A 181 9.56 -14.17 3.40
CA ASP A 181 9.85 -14.39 4.82
C ASP A 181 11.32 -14.03 5.15
N SER A 182 12.24 -14.39 4.28
CA SER A 182 13.67 -14.07 4.44
C SER A 182 13.93 -12.57 4.37
N VAL A 183 13.28 -11.86 3.43
CA VAL A 183 13.37 -10.40 3.31
C VAL A 183 12.79 -9.74 4.55
N VAL A 184 11.57 -10.12 4.97
CA VAL A 184 10.95 -9.59 6.21
C VAL A 184 11.88 -9.75 7.41
N ASN A 185 12.45 -10.96 7.60
CA ASN A 185 13.35 -11.21 8.72
C ASN A 185 14.63 -10.37 8.68
N LYS A 186 15.15 -10.07 7.50
CA LYS A 186 16.34 -9.22 7.34
C LYS A 186 16.08 -7.74 7.61
N ILE A 187 14.87 -7.24 7.27
CA ILE A 187 14.58 -5.80 7.33
C ILE A 187 13.77 -5.38 8.55
N LYS A 188 13.09 -6.29 9.26
CA LYS A 188 12.21 -5.97 10.40
C LYS A 188 12.88 -5.12 11.51
N ASP A 189 14.21 -5.27 11.66
CA ASP A 189 14.99 -4.57 12.68
C ASP A 189 15.66 -3.29 12.14
N VAL A 190 15.26 -2.80 10.96
CA VAL A 190 15.73 -1.51 10.44
C VAL A 190 15.02 -0.40 11.20
N GLU A 191 15.80 0.52 11.75
CA GLU A 191 15.28 1.66 12.50
C GLU A 191 14.40 2.54 11.60
N GLY A 192 13.21 2.89 12.08
CA GLY A 192 12.23 3.68 11.36
C GLY A 192 11.24 2.86 10.53
N LEU A 193 11.38 1.53 10.42
CA LEU A 193 10.36 0.67 9.82
C LEU A 193 9.32 0.24 10.85
N ARG A 194 8.06 0.17 10.39
CA ARG A 194 6.94 -0.43 11.13
C ARG A 194 6.07 -1.27 10.21
N ASP A 195 5.35 -2.21 10.84
CA ASP A 195 4.34 -3.05 10.20
C ASP A 195 4.91 -3.78 8.96
N VAL A 196 6.15 -4.29 9.06
CA VAL A 196 6.79 -5.06 7.98
C VAL A 196 6.02 -6.36 7.78
N THR A 197 5.39 -6.51 6.63
CA THR A 197 4.55 -7.67 6.31
C THR A 197 4.60 -8.00 4.84
N HIS A 198 4.13 -9.19 4.48
CA HIS A 198 3.87 -9.54 3.08
C HIS A 198 2.51 -10.23 2.94
N ILE A 199 1.95 -10.16 1.74
CA ILE A 199 0.57 -10.59 1.46
C ILE A 199 0.35 -12.11 1.63
N MET A 200 1.43 -12.90 1.61
CA MET A 200 1.35 -14.37 1.75
C MET A 200 1.50 -14.86 3.19
N THR A 201 1.50 -13.98 4.18
CA THR A 201 1.75 -14.35 5.59
C THR A 201 0.68 -15.29 6.13
N GLU A 202 -0.55 -15.19 5.65
CA GLU A 202 -1.67 -16.01 6.10
C GLU A 202 -2.50 -16.45 4.90
N GLY A 203 -2.52 -17.75 4.62
CA GLY A 203 -3.43 -18.32 3.64
C GLY A 203 -4.82 -18.53 4.25
N ASN A 204 -5.87 -18.36 3.45
CA ASN A 204 -7.23 -18.68 3.88
C ASN A 204 -7.38 -20.18 4.11
N PRO A 205 -7.80 -20.63 5.30
CA PRO A 205 -8.23 -22.01 5.46
C PRO A 205 -9.47 -22.27 4.60
N GLU A 206 -9.36 -23.25 3.72
CA GLU A 206 -10.39 -23.60 2.74
C GLU A 206 -10.86 -25.02 2.96
N HIS A 207 -12.16 -25.23 2.76
CA HIS A 207 -12.72 -26.56 2.57
C HIS A 207 -12.89 -26.79 1.07
N GLN A 208 -12.06 -27.66 0.51
CA GLN A 208 -12.09 -28.01 -0.90
C GLN A 208 -12.90 -29.29 -1.10
N PHE A 209 -13.94 -29.21 -1.95
CA PHE A 209 -14.61 -30.44 -2.37
C PHE A 209 -14.09 -30.87 -3.73
N MET A 210 -13.56 -32.06 -3.74
CA MET A 210 -13.13 -32.73 -4.96
C MET A 210 -14.29 -33.53 -5.52
N LEU A 211 -14.97 -32.97 -6.54
CA LEU A 211 -16.10 -33.62 -7.19
C LEU A 211 -15.65 -34.80 -8.06
N ASP A 212 -16.18 -35.99 -7.82
CA ASP A 212 -16.00 -37.16 -8.68
C ASP A 212 -16.96 -37.10 -9.87
N ARG A 213 -16.41 -36.73 -11.03
CA ARG A 213 -17.17 -36.55 -12.28
C ARG A 213 -17.86 -37.82 -12.75
N GLU A 214 -17.22 -38.98 -12.60
CA GLU A 214 -17.80 -40.26 -13.01
C GLU A 214 -18.93 -40.66 -12.10
N ARG A 215 -18.78 -40.54 -10.79
CA ARG A 215 -19.82 -40.80 -9.80
C ARG A 215 -21.03 -39.89 -10.02
N ALA A 216 -20.82 -38.59 -10.20
CA ALA A 216 -21.86 -37.60 -10.46
C ALA A 216 -22.66 -37.95 -11.74
N SER A 217 -21.94 -38.25 -12.83
CA SER A 217 -22.55 -38.60 -14.12
C SER A 217 -23.40 -39.89 -14.02
N ARG A 218 -22.88 -40.93 -13.36
CA ARG A 218 -23.62 -42.20 -13.14
C ARG A 218 -24.90 -42.00 -12.33
N LEU A 219 -24.90 -41.04 -11.44
CA LEU A 219 -26.07 -40.66 -10.62
C LEU A 219 -26.96 -39.62 -11.30
N GLY A 220 -26.72 -39.24 -12.56
CA GLY A 220 -27.50 -38.28 -13.32
C GLY A 220 -27.38 -36.84 -12.83
N LEU A 221 -26.21 -36.47 -12.31
CA LEU A 221 -25.89 -35.12 -11.85
C LEU A 221 -24.82 -34.49 -12.72
N SER A 222 -25.00 -33.23 -13.11
CA SER A 222 -23.97 -32.45 -13.73
C SER A 222 -23.16 -31.65 -12.69
N ILE A 223 -21.88 -31.39 -12.98
CA ILE A 223 -21.02 -30.61 -12.09
C ILE A 223 -21.57 -29.20 -11.92
N GLY A 224 -22.12 -28.59 -12.98
CA GLY A 224 -22.72 -27.27 -12.92
C GLY A 224 -23.90 -27.21 -11.94
N GLN A 225 -24.78 -28.20 -11.96
CA GLN A 225 -25.89 -28.30 -11.00
C GLN A 225 -25.40 -28.44 -9.56
N ILE A 226 -24.42 -29.31 -9.32
CA ILE A 226 -23.85 -29.49 -7.99
C ILE A 226 -23.24 -28.15 -7.50
N SER A 227 -22.44 -27.49 -8.32
CA SER A 227 -21.82 -26.22 -7.99
C SER A 227 -22.83 -25.10 -7.72
N ASP A 228 -23.90 -25.00 -8.53
CA ASP A 228 -24.97 -23.99 -8.35
C ASP A 228 -25.75 -24.23 -7.04
N ILE A 229 -26.04 -25.48 -6.71
CA ILE A 229 -26.71 -25.84 -5.46
C ILE A 229 -25.84 -25.53 -4.25
N VAL A 230 -24.56 -25.93 -4.27
CA VAL A 230 -23.62 -25.64 -3.17
C VAL A 230 -23.43 -24.13 -3.00
N LEU A 231 -23.26 -23.39 -4.09
CA LEU A 231 -23.14 -21.93 -4.05
C LEU A 231 -24.39 -21.26 -3.46
N THR A 232 -25.58 -21.72 -3.92
CA THR A 232 -26.87 -21.22 -3.41
C THR A 232 -27.04 -21.52 -1.94
N ALA A 233 -26.66 -22.72 -1.52
CA ALA A 233 -26.77 -23.15 -0.13
C ALA A 233 -25.85 -22.35 0.81
N THR A 234 -24.59 -22.09 0.40
CA THR A 234 -23.58 -21.50 1.27
C THR A 234 -23.55 -19.98 1.18
N GLN A 235 -23.56 -19.40 -0.02
CA GLN A 235 -23.46 -17.97 -0.24
C GLN A 235 -24.80 -17.29 -0.52
N GLY A 236 -25.81 -18.08 -0.91
CA GLY A 236 -27.08 -17.58 -1.37
C GLY A 236 -27.02 -17.09 -2.83
N LYS A 237 -28.19 -17.05 -3.46
CA LYS A 237 -28.39 -16.59 -4.84
C LYS A 237 -29.57 -15.63 -4.91
N VAL A 238 -29.42 -14.50 -5.55
CA VAL A 238 -30.55 -13.61 -5.86
C VAL A 238 -31.39 -14.29 -6.92
N VAL A 239 -32.59 -14.71 -6.54
CA VAL A 239 -33.50 -15.46 -7.40
C VAL A 239 -34.56 -14.57 -8.03
N ASN A 240 -34.90 -13.46 -7.38
CA ASN A 240 -35.90 -12.50 -7.85
C ASN A 240 -35.65 -11.13 -7.22
N ARG A 241 -36.38 -10.11 -7.70
CA ARG A 241 -36.41 -8.78 -7.15
C ARG A 241 -37.85 -8.38 -6.83
N TYR A 242 -38.03 -7.89 -5.64
CA TYR A 242 -39.31 -7.28 -5.24
C TYR A 242 -39.25 -5.79 -5.51
N ARG A 243 -40.23 -5.30 -6.27
CA ARG A 243 -40.34 -3.86 -6.57
C ARG A 243 -41.30 -3.20 -5.58
N ASP A 244 -40.77 -2.27 -4.81
CA ASP A 244 -41.55 -1.41 -3.90
C ASP A 244 -41.49 0.04 -4.37
N GLY A 245 -42.49 0.46 -5.13
CA GLY A 245 -42.55 1.78 -5.75
C GLY A 245 -41.40 2.01 -6.74
N LYS A 246 -40.38 2.80 -6.33
CA LYS A 246 -39.17 3.09 -7.13
C LYS A 246 -37.98 2.21 -6.78
N ASP A 247 -38.05 1.52 -5.65
CA ASP A 247 -36.95 0.70 -5.15
C ASP A 247 -37.11 -0.76 -5.58
N GLU A 248 -35.99 -1.40 -5.93
CA GLU A 248 -35.89 -2.82 -6.21
C GLU A 248 -35.12 -3.49 -5.10
N ILE A 249 -35.77 -4.44 -4.39
CA ILE A 249 -35.18 -5.20 -3.28
C ILE A 249 -34.90 -6.61 -3.76
N ASP A 250 -33.63 -7.02 -3.63
CA ASP A 250 -33.20 -8.37 -4.04
C ASP A 250 -33.77 -9.44 -3.08
N ILE A 251 -34.40 -10.46 -3.65
CA ILE A 251 -34.82 -11.66 -2.90
C ILE A 251 -33.71 -12.70 -3.03
N ARG A 252 -33.01 -12.93 -1.94
CA ARG A 252 -31.88 -13.87 -1.87
C ARG A 252 -32.32 -15.19 -1.25
N LEU A 253 -32.19 -16.27 -2.03
CA LEU A 253 -32.41 -17.64 -1.55
C LEU A 253 -31.11 -18.18 -0.96
N ILE A 254 -31.18 -18.61 0.29
CA ILE A 254 -30.06 -19.25 1.01
C ILE A 254 -30.64 -20.33 1.94
N ILE A 255 -29.83 -21.34 2.25
CA ILE A 255 -30.27 -22.37 3.20
C ILE A 255 -30.34 -21.76 4.61
N ALA A 256 -31.26 -22.22 5.44
CA ALA A 256 -31.40 -21.74 6.82
C ALA A 256 -30.12 -22.03 7.62
N GLU A 257 -29.81 -21.13 8.57
CA GLU A 257 -28.55 -21.12 9.30
C GLU A 257 -28.26 -22.43 9.99
N GLU A 258 -29.28 -23.01 10.62
CA GLU A 258 -29.25 -24.31 11.31
C GLU A 258 -28.76 -25.49 10.45
N TYR A 259 -28.86 -25.38 9.10
CA TYR A 259 -28.40 -26.42 8.15
C TYR A 259 -27.07 -26.09 7.47
N ARG A 260 -26.37 -25.05 7.91
CA ARG A 260 -25.09 -24.62 7.36
C ARG A 260 -24.03 -24.24 8.42
N GLU A 261 -24.33 -24.49 9.69
CA GLU A 261 -23.40 -24.19 10.79
C GLU A 261 -22.18 -25.11 10.78
N SER A 262 -22.36 -26.36 10.34
CA SER A 262 -21.29 -27.34 10.30
C SER A 262 -21.01 -27.86 8.89
N LEU A 263 -19.76 -28.31 8.69
CA LEU A 263 -19.36 -28.96 7.45
C LEU A 263 -20.15 -30.25 7.18
N ASP A 264 -20.52 -30.97 8.24
CA ASP A 264 -21.24 -32.25 8.10
C ASP A 264 -22.68 -32.04 7.62
N GLU A 265 -23.30 -30.92 7.97
CA GLU A 265 -24.62 -30.54 7.43
C GLU A 265 -24.54 -30.26 5.93
N ILE A 266 -23.50 -29.53 5.48
CA ILE A 266 -23.28 -29.25 4.05
C ILE A 266 -23.06 -30.58 3.28
N LYS A 267 -22.37 -31.57 3.86
CA LYS A 267 -22.18 -32.88 3.24
C LYS A 267 -23.50 -33.63 3.01
N THR A 268 -24.50 -33.40 3.86
CA THR A 268 -25.83 -34.00 3.74
C THR A 268 -26.77 -33.24 2.81
N LEU A 269 -26.30 -32.23 2.10
CA LEU A 269 -27.11 -31.44 1.18
C LEU A 269 -27.75 -32.33 0.10
N PRO A 270 -29.07 -32.29 -0.05
CA PRO A 270 -29.78 -33.14 -1.03
C PRO A 270 -29.63 -32.52 -2.44
N LEU A 271 -29.20 -33.34 -3.38
CA LEU A 271 -29.07 -33.04 -4.80
C LEU A 271 -30.16 -33.79 -5.56
N SER A 272 -30.93 -33.07 -6.39
CA SER A 272 -31.98 -33.68 -7.23
C SER A 272 -31.36 -34.18 -8.54
N SER A 273 -31.35 -35.51 -8.70
CA SER A 273 -30.87 -36.18 -9.89
C SER A 273 -31.93 -36.18 -11.01
N THR A 274 -31.48 -36.17 -12.27
CA THR A 274 -32.36 -36.36 -13.44
C THR A 274 -33.07 -37.73 -13.42
N THR A 275 -32.55 -38.69 -12.65
CA THR A 275 -33.20 -40.03 -12.46
C THR A 275 -34.33 -40.01 -11.43
N GLY A 276 -34.66 -38.86 -10.85
CA GLY A 276 -35.69 -38.73 -9.80
C GLY A 276 -35.26 -39.19 -8.41
N LYS A 277 -34.01 -39.61 -8.21
CA LYS A 277 -33.48 -40.02 -6.91
C LYS A 277 -32.80 -38.84 -6.22
N THR A 278 -32.96 -38.75 -4.91
CA THR A 278 -32.19 -37.81 -4.08
C THR A 278 -30.80 -38.39 -3.81
N VAL A 279 -29.77 -37.63 -4.11
CA VAL A 279 -28.35 -37.96 -3.91
C VAL A 279 -27.77 -36.94 -2.93
N TYR A 280 -26.99 -37.35 -1.95
CA TYR A 280 -26.33 -36.42 -1.03
C TYR A 280 -24.98 -35.99 -1.56
N LEU A 281 -24.57 -34.74 -1.27
CA LEU A 281 -23.30 -34.18 -1.73
C LEU A 281 -22.10 -35.05 -1.37
N SER A 282 -22.12 -35.70 -0.17
CA SER A 282 -21.09 -36.62 0.28
C SER A 282 -20.92 -37.88 -0.59
N GLN A 283 -21.91 -38.23 -1.40
CA GLN A 283 -21.84 -39.38 -2.29
C GLN A 283 -21.09 -39.10 -3.60
N VAL A 284 -20.91 -37.82 -3.93
CA VAL A 284 -20.29 -37.36 -5.21
C VAL A 284 -19.07 -36.48 -5.00
N SER A 285 -18.68 -36.23 -3.75
CA SER A 285 -17.52 -35.36 -3.42
C SER A 285 -16.70 -35.92 -2.27
N ASP A 286 -15.40 -35.78 -2.36
CA ASP A 286 -14.45 -35.98 -1.27
C ASP A 286 -14.00 -34.62 -0.73
N TRP A 287 -13.68 -34.55 0.57
CA TRP A 287 -13.40 -33.28 1.28
C TRP A 287 -11.97 -33.25 1.75
N GLN A 288 -11.31 -32.12 1.47
CA GLN A 288 -9.96 -31.85 1.95
C GLN A 288 -9.91 -30.48 2.62
N ARG A 289 -9.13 -30.37 3.68
CA ARG A 289 -8.74 -29.05 4.20
C ARG A 289 -7.52 -28.57 3.43
N GLY A 290 -7.60 -27.39 2.88
CA GLY A 290 -6.51 -26.73 2.20
C GLY A 290 -6.25 -25.35 2.80
N ILE A 291 -5.12 -24.78 2.43
CA ILE A 291 -4.80 -23.38 2.67
C ILE A 291 -4.64 -22.75 1.29
N GLY A 292 -5.58 -21.89 0.93
CA GLY A 292 -5.54 -21.17 -0.33
C GLY A 292 -4.75 -19.87 -0.21
N PRO A 293 -4.04 -19.43 -1.26
CA PRO A 293 -3.40 -18.12 -1.26
C PRO A 293 -4.45 -17.01 -1.21
N LEU A 294 -4.24 -16.02 -0.35
CA LEU A 294 -5.17 -14.92 -0.16
C LEU A 294 -5.33 -14.09 -1.44
N LYS A 295 -4.23 -13.82 -2.12
CA LYS A 295 -4.16 -13.02 -3.35
C LYS A 295 -2.95 -13.45 -4.17
N ILE A 296 -3.15 -13.64 -5.46
CA ILE A 296 -2.07 -13.85 -6.43
C ILE A 296 -1.92 -12.57 -7.24
N THR A 297 -0.86 -11.84 -6.99
CA THR A 297 -0.53 -10.63 -7.75
C THR A 297 0.41 -10.97 -8.90
N ARG A 298 0.20 -10.30 -10.03
CA ARG A 298 1.09 -10.37 -11.19
C ARG A 298 1.35 -8.97 -11.71
N GLU A 299 2.60 -8.69 -11.99
CA GLU A 299 3.03 -7.50 -12.69
C GLU A 299 3.79 -7.94 -13.95
N ASN A 300 3.46 -7.35 -15.10
CA ASN A 300 4.04 -7.75 -16.40
C ASN A 300 3.99 -9.26 -16.68
N GLN A 301 2.89 -9.93 -16.30
CA GLN A 301 2.64 -11.37 -16.39
C GLN A 301 3.49 -12.25 -15.46
N LEU A 302 4.48 -11.71 -14.75
CA LEU A 302 5.24 -12.40 -13.74
C LEU A 302 4.48 -12.40 -12.40
N ARG A 303 4.58 -13.49 -11.65
CA ARG A 303 4.06 -13.54 -10.29
C ARG A 303 4.95 -12.72 -9.38
N GLU A 304 4.33 -11.95 -8.50
CA GLU A 304 5.04 -11.15 -7.51
C GLU A 304 4.51 -11.41 -6.10
N VAL A 305 5.39 -11.19 -5.15
CA VAL A 305 5.06 -11.05 -3.73
C VAL A 305 5.67 -9.75 -3.24
N SER A 306 4.81 -8.85 -2.76
CA SER A 306 5.25 -7.59 -2.19
C SER A 306 5.44 -7.71 -0.68
N VAL A 307 6.62 -7.32 -0.21
CA VAL A 307 6.90 -7.02 1.19
C VAL A 307 6.70 -5.53 1.39
N THR A 308 5.77 -5.15 2.25
CA THR A 308 5.40 -3.76 2.51
C THR A 308 5.79 -3.35 3.92
N ALA A 309 6.13 -2.07 4.10
CA ALA A 309 6.40 -1.50 5.40
C ALA A 309 6.05 -0.01 5.46
N ASN A 310 5.66 0.45 6.64
CA ASN A 310 5.44 1.85 6.97
C ASN A 310 6.71 2.48 7.54
N ILE A 311 6.83 3.81 7.44
CA ILE A 311 7.98 4.57 7.96
C ILE A 311 7.50 5.45 9.12
N ILE A 312 8.31 5.53 10.19
CA ILE A 312 8.05 6.41 11.32
C ILE A 312 9.33 7.10 11.76
N GLY A 313 9.26 8.43 11.85
CA GLY A 313 10.32 9.26 12.45
C GLY A 313 11.59 9.40 11.62
N ARG A 314 11.69 8.78 10.44
CA ARG A 314 12.82 8.87 9.50
C ARG A 314 12.34 9.15 8.08
N ASP A 315 13.22 9.64 7.25
CA ASP A 315 12.94 9.88 5.83
C ASP A 315 13.04 8.59 4.99
N LEU A 316 12.28 8.55 3.91
CA LEU A 316 12.18 7.41 3.00
C LEU A 316 13.55 7.02 2.40
N GLY A 317 14.34 8.02 1.99
CA GLY A 317 15.64 7.79 1.36
C GLY A 317 16.64 7.08 2.26
N SER A 318 16.75 7.53 3.53
CA SER A 318 17.64 6.92 4.53
C SER A 318 17.22 5.49 4.86
N VAL A 319 15.92 5.25 5.05
CA VAL A 319 15.38 3.91 5.36
C VAL A 319 15.64 2.94 4.21
N ILE A 320 15.36 3.35 2.97
CA ILE A 320 15.66 2.51 1.78
C ILE A 320 17.17 2.27 1.64
N GLY A 321 18.01 3.28 1.96
CA GLY A 321 19.45 3.11 1.96
C GLY A 321 19.92 2.02 2.94
N ASP A 322 19.33 1.96 4.12
CA ASP A 322 19.65 0.93 5.12
C ASP A 322 19.08 -0.44 4.74
N ILE A 323 17.88 -0.49 4.14
CA ILE A 323 17.32 -1.71 3.57
C ILE A 323 18.25 -2.29 2.49
N LYS A 324 18.69 -1.46 1.54
CA LYS A 324 19.61 -1.88 0.48
C LYS A 324 20.93 -2.43 1.02
N LYS A 325 21.47 -1.83 2.09
CA LYS A 325 22.67 -2.35 2.77
C LYS A 325 22.41 -3.72 3.40
N ARG A 326 21.25 -3.92 4.04
CA ARG A 326 20.89 -5.21 4.66
C ARG A 326 20.60 -6.31 3.65
N LEU A 327 20.08 -5.94 2.49
CA LEU A 327 19.83 -6.85 1.38
C LEU A 327 21.01 -6.95 0.41
N ALA A 328 22.13 -6.27 0.67
CA ALA A 328 23.34 -6.37 -0.15
C ALA A 328 23.81 -7.83 -0.25
N GLY A 329 23.98 -8.33 -1.48
CA GLY A 329 24.31 -9.72 -1.75
C GLY A 329 23.14 -10.71 -1.67
N PHE A 330 21.92 -10.25 -1.32
CA PHE A 330 20.75 -11.13 -1.36
C PHE A 330 20.34 -11.44 -2.81
N ASP A 331 20.50 -10.47 -3.73
CA ASP A 331 20.23 -10.67 -5.16
C ASP A 331 21.08 -11.77 -5.78
N GLU A 332 22.35 -11.91 -5.32
CA GLU A 332 23.26 -12.98 -5.78
C GLU A 332 22.87 -14.38 -5.28
N GLN A 333 22.06 -14.43 -4.22
CA GLN A 333 21.58 -15.70 -3.63
C GLN A 333 20.24 -16.14 -4.21
N LEU A 334 19.60 -15.30 -5.04
CA LEU A 334 18.33 -15.63 -5.67
C LEU A 334 18.54 -16.69 -6.75
N PRO A 335 17.63 -17.68 -6.87
CA PRO A 335 17.64 -18.64 -7.95
C PRO A 335 17.45 -17.95 -9.31
N GLU A 336 17.86 -18.62 -10.38
CA GLU A 336 17.69 -18.13 -11.74
C GLU A 336 16.23 -17.86 -12.05
N GLY A 337 15.92 -16.67 -12.59
CA GLY A 337 14.55 -16.22 -12.88
C GLY A 337 13.82 -15.54 -11.71
N TYR A 338 14.51 -15.32 -10.58
CA TYR A 338 14.00 -14.53 -9.46
C TYR A 338 14.79 -13.24 -9.33
N PHE A 339 14.11 -12.13 -9.03
CA PHE A 339 14.74 -10.83 -8.83
C PHE A 339 13.90 -9.95 -7.90
N ILE A 340 14.52 -8.90 -7.38
CA ILE A 340 13.89 -7.95 -6.47
C ILE A 340 13.86 -6.56 -7.11
N GLU A 341 12.73 -5.88 -6.97
CA GLU A 341 12.56 -4.47 -7.31
C GLU A 341 12.09 -3.67 -6.10
N TYR A 342 12.52 -2.43 -6.01
CA TYR A 342 12.12 -1.50 -4.95
C TYR A 342 11.03 -0.59 -5.49
N GLY A 343 9.82 -0.83 -5.03
CA GLY A 343 8.61 -0.08 -5.38
C GLY A 343 8.17 0.90 -4.29
N GLY A 344 6.89 1.21 -4.34
CA GLY A 344 6.26 2.12 -3.40
C GLY A 344 6.54 3.59 -3.71
N ASP A 345 6.42 4.43 -2.70
CA ASP A 345 6.69 5.87 -2.85
C ASP A 345 8.14 6.15 -3.27
N TYR A 346 9.05 5.19 -3.01
CA TYR A 346 10.45 5.30 -3.41
C TYR A 346 10.64 5.23 -4.94
N GLU A 347 9.96 4.31 -5.61
CA GLU A 347 10.01 4.18 -7.07
C GLU A 347 9.52 5.47 -7.74
N GLU A 348 8.36 5.95 -7.32
CA GLU A 348 7.77 7.20 -7.82
C GLU A 348 8.66 8.42 -7.57
N MET A 349 9.31 8.47 -6.41
CA MET A 349 10.27 9.51 -6.08
C MET A 349 11.45 9.49 -7.05
N VAL A 350 12.07 8.33 -7.26
CA VAL A 350 13.25 8.18 -8.13
C VAL A 350 12.89 8.54 -9.58
N ASP A 351 11.75 8.08 -10.08
CA ASP A 351 11.33 8.35 -11.46
C ASP A 351 10.94 9.81 -11.66
N THR A 352 10.27 10.41 -10.69
CA THR A 352 9.99 11.85 -10.70
C THR A 352 11.29 12.65 -10.73
N PHE A 353 12.28 12.30 -9.92
CA PHE A 353 13.58 13.00 -9.94
C PHE A 353 14.31 12.85 -11.28
N LYS A 354 14.28 11.68 -11.92
CA LYS A 354 14.85 11.47 -13.26
C LYS A 354 14.20 12.40 -14.28
N ILE A 355 12.85 12.45 -14.26
CA ILE A 355 12.09 13.32 -15.17
C ILE A 355 12.42 14.81 -14.92
N LEU A 356 12.47 15.24 -13.66
CA LEU A 356 12.82 16.61 -13.29
C LEU A 356 14.24 17.00 -13.73
N ILE A 357 15.22 16.12 -13.56
CA ILE A 357 16.59 16.36 -14.02
C ILE A 357 16.64 16.46 -15.55
N ALA A 358 15.92 15.59 -16.27
CA ALA A 358 15.83 15.67 -17.73
C ALA A 358 15.16 16.97 -18.18
N ALA A 359 14.06 17.36 -17.55
CA ALA A 359 13.36 18.61 -17.83
C ALA A 359 14.26 19.85 -17.55
N LEU A 360 15.01 19.82 -16.43
CA LEU A 360 15.96 20.87 -16.10
C LEU A 360 17.06 20.99 -17.16
N ALA A 361 17.62 19.88 -17.62
CA ALA A 361 18.64 19.86 -18.67
C ALA A 361 18.11 20.48 -19.98
N VAL A 362 16.88 20.13 -20.38
CA VAL A 362 16.21 20.72 -21.54
C VAL A 362 15.96 22.22 -21.34
N ALA A 363 15.50 22.64 -20.18
CA ALA A 363 15.26 24.05 -19.85
C ALA A 363 16.57 24.86 -19.94
N ILE A 364 17.67 24.34 -19.39
CA ILE A 364 19.00 24.97 -19.47
C ILE A 364 19.43 25.14 -20.94
N LEU A 365 19.25 24.09 -21.75
CA LEU A 365 19.61 24.13 -23.18
C LEU A 365 18.75 25.15 -23.93
N LEU A 366 17.45 25.22 -23.67
CA LEU A 366 16.56 26.20 -24.32
C LEU A 366 16.94 27.65 -23.92
N ILE A 367 17.20 27.89 -22.63
CA ILE A 367 17.66 29.21 -22.15
C ILE A 367 18.99 29.61 -22.84
N TYR A 368 19.92 28.65 -22.95
CA TYR A 368 21.17 28.89 -23.67
C TYR A 368 20.93 29.26 -25.11
N MET A 369 20.07 28.52 -25.84
CA MET A 369 19.76 28.81 -27.26
C MET A 369 19.13 30.20 -27.44
N VAL A 370 18.16 30.55 -26.59
CA VAL A 370 17.52 31.89 -26.66
C VAL A 370 18.53 32.99 -26.40
N MET A 371 19.38 32.84 -25.37
CA MET A 371 20.44 33.84 -25.09
C MET A 371 21.47 33.89 -26.20
N ALA A 372 21.87 32.77 -26.79
CA ALA A 372 22.81 32.75 -27.91
C ALA A 372 22.27 33.49 -29.13
N ALA A 373 20.97 33.32 -29.44
CA ALA A 373 20.30 34.07 -30.49
C ALA A 373 20.20 35.57 -30.19
N GLN A 374 19.93 35.93 -28.91
CA GLN A 374 19.78 37.34 -28.51
C GLN A 374 21.11 38.08 -28.45
N PHE A 375 22.19 37.43 -28.04
CA PHE A 375 23.54 38.05 -27.94
C PHE A 375 24.36 37.90 -29.23
N GLU A 376 23.84 37.17 -30.22
CA GLU A 376 24.56 36.86 -31.49
C GLU A 376 25.98 36.30 -31.26
N HIS A 377 26.19 35.66 -30.11
CA HIS A 377 27.47 35.14 -29.67
C HIS A 377 27.33 33.96 -28.74
N PHE A 378 28.14 32.90 -28.87
CA PHE A 378 28.03 31.69 -28.04
C PHE A 378 28.72 31.82 -26.67
N LEU A 379 29.76 32.64 -26.54
CA LEU A 379 30.52 32.75 -25.30
C LEU A 379 29.79 33.55 -24.20
N HIS A 380 29.08 34.62 -24.57
CA HIS A 380 28.40 35.46 -23.59
C HIS A 380 27.30 34.72 -22.82
N PRO A 381 26.38 33.95 -23.45
CA PRO A 381 25.42 33.12 -22.74
C PRO A 381 26.06 32.09 -21.82
N PHE A 382 27.15 31.46 -22.27
CA PHE A 382 27.87 30.48 -21.47
C PHE A 382 28.42 31.09 -20.17
N ILE A 383 29.00 32.30 -20.23
CA ILE A 383 29.47 33.00 -19.02
C ILE A 383 28.31 33.34 -18.07
N VAL A 384 27.17 33.77 -18.62
CA VAL A 384 25.97 34.07 -17.80
C VAL A 384 25.45 32.79 -17.11
N MET A 385 25.48 31.66 -17.78
CA MET A 385 25.03 30.37 -17.20
C MET A 385 25.90 29.91 -16.03
N PHE A 386 27.13 30.33 -15.88
CA PHE A 386 27.92 30.10 -14.68
C PHE A 386 27.34 30.73 -13.41
N THR A 387 26.30 31.55 -13.52
CA THR A 387 25.55 32.04 -12.35
C THR A 387 24.56 31.02 -11.81
N LEU A 388 24.18 29.97 -12.57
CA LEU A 388 23.25 28.92 -12.11
C LEU A 388 23.76 28.16 -10.87
N PRO A 389 25.04 27.75 -10.77
CA PRO A 389 25.56 27.15 -9.55
C PRO A 389 25.44 28.06 -8.31
N LEU A 390 25.51 29.39 -8.49
CA LEU A 390 25.28 30.32 -7.38
C LEU A 390 23.84 30.31 -6.88
N ALA A 391 22.87 30.14 -7.79
CA ALA A 391 21.47 30.01 -7.40
C ALA A 391 21.26 28.76 -6.53
N LEU A 392 21.92 27.64 -6.84
CA LEU A 392 21.86 26.42 -6.06
C LEU A 392 22.39 26.61 -4.62
N ILE A 393 23.45 27.39 -4.45
CA ILE A 393 23.97 27.79 -3.12
C ILE A 393 22.86 28.51 -2.32
N GLY A 394 22.17 29.47 -2.98
CA GLY A 394 21.07 30.20 -2.34
C GLY A 394 19.92 29.30 -1.91
N VAL A 395 19.53 28.34 -2.76
CA VAL A 395 18.48 27.37 -2.46
C VAL A 395 18.87 26.49 -1.27
N VAL A 396 20.05 25.88 -1.28
CA VAL A 396 20.53 25.03 -0.19
C VAL A 396 20.60 25.78 1.13
N LEU A 397 21.11 27.01 1.13
CA LEU A 397 21.16 27.84 2.33
C LEU A 397 19.76 28.19 2.85
N SER A 398 18.80 28.47 1.97
CA SER A 398 17.42 28.77 2.40
C SER A 398 16.67 27.56 2.93
N LEU A 399 17.05 26.35 2.53
CA LEU A 399 16.48 25.10 3.03
C LEU A 399 17.09 24.65 4.36
N LEU A 400 18.28 25.18 4.72
CA LEU A 400 18.96 24.90 5.99
C LEU A 400 18.49 25.80 7.14
N ILE A 401 17.83 26.93 6.81
CA ILE A 401 17.26 27.91 7.77
C ILE A 401 15.80 27.58 8.05
#